data_841387e0c0fac43bc8b7d7c10a835eee
#
_entry.id   841387e0c0fac43bc8b7d7c10a835eee
#
_cell.length_a   1.000
_cell.length_b   1.000
_cell.length_c   1.000
_cell.angle_alpha   90.00
_cell.angle_beta   90.00
_cell.angle_gamma   90.00
#
_symmetry.space_group_name_H-M   'P 1'
#
loop_
_entity.id
_entity.type
_entity.pdbx_description
1 polymer ?
#
loop_
_entity_poly.entity_id
_entity_poly.type
_entity_poly.pdbx_seq_one_letter_code
_entity_poly.pdbx_strand_id
1 'polypeptide(L)'
;MSPTPDPEEHDPEELDTATCLALLREAPFGRLAVIVNNRPEIFPVNHAVHHGSVVFRTSTGTKLFAAVGQPVAYEADGHDRQTGRAWSVVVSGTAHEIQQLHEVLEALELPVFPWEGGPKPHFVRIDPDTITGRRFTVHGGHPVPTGGQQ
;
A
#
# COMPACT_ATOMS: atom_id res chain seq x y z
N MET A 1 -38.97 -18.72 -9.33
CA MET A 1 -38.48 -17.57 -8.59
C MET A 1 -37.02 -17.78 -8.29
N SER A 2 -36.19 -16.87 -8.77
CA SER A 2 -34.75 -16.95 -8.49
C SER A 2 -34.50 -16.67 -7.02
N PRO A 3 -33.64 -17.46 -6.36
CA PRO A 3 -33.27 -17.13 -5.00
C PRO A 3 -32.54 -15.76 -4.96
N THR A 4 -32.75 -15.05 -3.88
CA THR A 4 -32.03 -13.82 -3.66
C THR A 4 -30.55 -14.17 -3.58
N PRO A 5 -29.66 -13.47 -4.33
CA PRO A 5 -28.25 -13.78 -4.23
C PRO A 5 -27.76 -13.61 -2.81
N ASP A 6 -26.94 -14.53 -2.37
CA ASP A 6 -26.23 -14.38 -1.12
C ASP A 6 -25.34 -13.15 -1.22
N PRO A 7 -25.26 -12.31 -0.17
CA PRO A 7 -24.31 -11.21 -0.18
C PRO A 7 -22.89 -11.60 -0.54
N GLU A 8 -22.51 -12.84 -0.26
CA GLU A 8 -21.19 -13.37 -0.61
C GLU A 8 -20.99 -13.57 -2.11
N GLU A 9 -22.09 -13.69 -2.87
CA GLU A 9 -22.00 -13.82 -4.32
C GLU A 9 -21.52 -12.54 -5.00
N HIS A 10 -21.51 -11.43 -4.28
CA HIS A 10 -21.03 -10.16 -4.80
C HIS A 10 -19.55 -9.89 -4.44
N ASP A 11 -18.87 -10.84 -3.80
CA ASP A 11 -17.45 -10.76 -3.56
C ASP A 11 -16.67 -11.20 -4.81
N PRO A 12 -15.57 -10.55 -5.18
CA PRO A 12 -15.05 -9.34 -4.56
C PRO A 12 -15.78 -8.06 -5.01
N GLU A 13 -15.85 -7.09 -4.13
CA GLU A 13 -16.36 -5.75 -4.42
C GLU A 13 -15.22 -4.86 -4.88
N GLU A 14 -15.38 -4.23 -6.05
CA GLU A 14 -14.41 -3.24 -6.52
C GLU A 14 -14.62 -1.92 -5.77
N LEU A 15 -13.51 -1.31 -5.35
CA LEU A 15 -13.53 -0.06 -4.60
C LEU A 15 -13.21 1.11 -5.52
N ASP A 16 -13.86 2.25 -5.26
CA ASP A 16 -13.53 3.47 -5.97
C ASP A 16 -12.23 4.08 -5.44
N THR A 17 -11.72 5.07 -6.15
CA THR A 17 -10.44 5.71 -5.82
C THR A 17 -10.47 6.34 -4.43
N ALA A 18 -11.56 7.01 -4.08
CA ALA A 18 -11.66 7.67 -2.78
C ALA A 18 -11.59 6.68 -1.63
N THR A 19 -12.27 5.54 -1.77
CA THR A 19 -12.24 4.47 -0.77
C THR A 19 -10.85 3.84 -0.69
N CYS A 20 -10.21 3.62 -1.83
CA CYS A 20 -8.83 3.10 -1.85
C CYS A 20 -7.88 4.01 -1.09
N LEU A 21 -7.95 5.32 -1.34
CA LEU A 21 -7.10 6.28 -0.65
C LEU A 21 -7.37 6.33 0.85
N ALA A 22 -8.64 6.23 1.25
CA ALA A 22 -9.01 6.19 2.67
C ALA A 22 -8.41 4.97 3.36
N LEU A 23 -8.46 3.81 2.72
CA LEU A 23 -7.87 2.60 3.26
C LEU A 23 -6.34 2.71 3.35
N LEU A 24 -5.71 3.30 2.34
CA LEU A 24 -4.28 3.55 2.37
C LEU A 24 -3.88 4.46 3.54
N ARG A 25 -4.69 5.49 3.84
CA ARG A 25 -4.42 6.39 4.96
C ARG A 25 -4.45 5.67 6.29
N GLU A 26 -5.31 4.67 6.42
CA GLU A 26 -5.45 3.90 7.65
C GLU A 26 -4.40 2.80 7.78
N ALA A 27 -3.84 2.35 6.66
CA ALA A 27 -2.85 1.27 6.67
C ALA A 27 -1.54 1.75 7.28
N PRO A 28 -0.94 0.99 8.20
CA PRO A 28 0.29 1.42 8.87
C PRO A 28 1.51 1.37 7.95
N PHE A 29 1.50 0.50 6.95
CA PHE A 29 2.60 0.35 6.00
C PHE A 29 2.09 -0.38 4.77
N GLY A 30 2.92 -0.43 3.77
CA GLY A 30 2.67 -1.18 2.55
C GLY A 30 3.95 -1.77 2.00
N ARG A 31 3.86 -2.23 0.76
CA ARG A 31 4.97 -2.88 0.08
C ARG A 31 5.17 -2.24 -1.28
N LEU A 32 6.39 -1.82 -1.53
CA LEU A 32 6.79 -1.26 -2.82
C LEU A 32 7.41 -2.37 -3.66
N ALA A 33 6.88 -2.58 -4.85
CA ALA A 33 7.44 -3.50 -5.83
C ALA A 33 8.12 -2.69 -6.93
N VAL A 34 9.35 -3.04 -7.25
CA VAL A 34 10.17 -2.34 -8.23
C VAL A 34 11.10 -3.34 -8.92
N ILE A 35 11.49 -3.02 -10.15
CA ILE A 35 12.50 -3.81 -10.86
C ILE A 35 13.86 -3.13 -10.65
N VAL A 36 14.78 -3.87 -10.07
CA VAL A 36 16.16 -3.41 -9.84
C VAL A 36 17.10 -4.43 -10.50
N ASN A 37 17.95 -3.95 -11.40
CA ASN A 37 18.87 -4.83 -12.14
C ASN A 37 18.14 -6.00 -12.79
N ASN A 38 17.02 -5.70 -13.44
CA ASN A 38 16.18 -6.66 -14.15
C ASN A 38 15.59 -7.75 -13.25
N ARG A 39 15.49 -7.49 -11.96
CA ARG A 39 14.87 -8.41 -10.99
C ARG A 39 13.80 -7.70 -10.20
N PRO A 40 12.66 -8.36 -9.94
CA PRO A 40 11.66 -7.80 -9.05
C PRO A 40 12.15 -7.81 -7.61
N GLU A 41 11.94 -6.69 -6.94
CA GLU A 41 12.27 -6.51 -5.52
C GLU A 41 11.05 -5.97 -4.81
N ILE A 42 10.86 -6.36 -3.56
CA ILE A 42 9.75 -5.89 -2.74
C ILE A 42 10.33 -5.33 -1.44
N PHE A 43 9.88 -4.12 -1.07
CA PHE A 43 10.32 -3.45 0.14
C PHE A 43 9.12 -3.06 0.99
N PRO A 44 9.09 -3.45 2.29
CA PRO A 44 8.12 -2.89 3.21
C PRO A 44 8.51 -1.44 3.52
N VAL A 45 7.56 -0.54 3.43
CA VAL A 45 7.81 0.88 3.74
C VAL A 45 6.61 1.47 4.46
N ASN A 46 6.87 2.39 5.38
CA ASN A 46 5.85 3.24 5.93
C ASN A 46 5.52 4.31 4.90
N HIS A 47 4.25 4.68 4.84
CA HIS A 47 3.80 5.66 3.85
C HIS A 47 2.86 6.67 4.45
N ALA A 48 2.67 7.76 3.75
CA ALA A 48 1.56 8.68 3.95
C ALA A 48 0.90 8.93 2.61
N VAL A 49 -0.37 9.29 2.64
CA VAL A 49 -1.11 9.71 1.45
C VAL A 49 -1.18 11.23 1.48
N HIS A 50 -0.72 11.87 0.41
CA HIS A 50 -0.65 13.31 0.32
C HIS A 50 -1.03 13.74 -1.09
N HIS A 51 -2.08 14.55 -1.21
CA HIS A 51 -2.59 15.01 -2.51
C HIS A 51 -2.83 13.87 -3.51
N GLY A 52 -3.36 12.75 -3.03
CA GLY A 52 -3.66 11.59 -3.87
C GLY A 52 -2.46 10.77 -4.27
N SER A 53 -1.28 11.07 -3.74
CA SER A 53 -0.05 10.31 -3.99
C SER A 53 0.39 9.59 -2.72
N VAL A 54 1.13 8.51 -2.92
CA VAL A 54 1.77 7.79 -1.82
C VAL A 54 3.17 8.36 -1.65
N VAL A 55 3.51 8.75 -0.42
CA VAL A 55 4.81 9.33 -0.09
C VAL A 55 5.53 8.42 0.91
N PHE A 56 6.80 8.18 0.67
CA PHE A 56 7.66 7.43 1.58
C PHE A 56 9.05 8.05 1.63
N ARG A 57 9.89 7.58 2.55
CA ARG A 57 11.24 8.11 2.74
C ARG A 57 12.27 7.04 2.46
N THR A 58 13.42 7.46 1.94
CA THR A 58 14.53 6.56 1.69
C THR A 58 15.87 7.31 1.79
N SER A 59 16.96 6.57 1.74
CA SER A 59 18.31 7.13 1.69
C SER A 59 18.99 6.79 0.37
N THR A 60 19.90 7.63 -0.07
CA THR A 60 20.71 7.43 -1.27
C THR A 60 21.52 6.15 -1.15
N GLY A 61 21.71 5.45 -2.28
CA GLY A 61 22.54 4.24 -2.33
C GLY A 61 21.82 2.98 -1.94
N THR A 62 20.53 3.05 -1.61
CA THR A 62 19.74 1.86 -1.33
C THR A 62 19.07 1.34 -2.59
N LYS A 63 18.69 0.06 -2.60
CA LYS A 63 17.89 -0.49 -3.69
C LYS A 63 16.54 0.22 -3.78
N LEU A 64 16.00 0.65 -2.63
CA LEU A 64 14.75 1.39 -2.59
C LEU A 64 14.87 2.72 -3.34
N PHE A 65 15.99 3.41 -3.23
CA PHE A 65 16.23 4.67 -3.96
C PHE A 65 16.27 4.44 -5.48
N ALA A 66 16.62 3.25 -5.91
CA ALA A 66 16.64 2.92 -7.34
C ALA A 66 15.24 2.95 -7.96
N ALA A 67 14.18 2.97 -7.15
CA ALA A 67 12.81 3.14 -7.63
C ALA A 67 12.56 4.51 -8.25
N VAL A 68 13.36 5.53 -7.89
CA VAL A 68 13.15 6.89 -8.38
C VAL A 68 13.30 6.94 -9.91
N GLY A 69 12.30 7.51 -10.57
CA GLY A 69 12.24 7.59 -12.02
C GLY A 69 11.71 6.32 -12.70
N GLN A 70 11.33 5.31 -11.93
CA GLN A 70 10.91 4.01 -12.47
C GLN A 70 9.41 3.79 -12.27
N PRO A 71 8.80 2.98 -13.13
CA PRO A 71 7.47 2.44 -12.84
C PRO A 71 7.54 1.54 -11.62
N VAL A 72 6.57 1.70 -10.73
CA VAL A 72 6.48 0.93 -9.49
C VAL A 72 5.04 0.53 -9.23
N ALA A 73 4.87 -0.44 -8.34
CA ALA A 73 3.57 -0.76 -7.78
C ALA A 73 3.67 -0.70 -6.26
N TYR A 74 2.65 -0.18 -5.63
CA TYR A 74 2.57 -0.08 -4.18
C TYR A 74 1.30 -0.77 -3.70
N GLU A 75 1.44 -1.69 -2.77
CA GLU A 75 0.31 -2.48 -2.27
C GLU A 75 0.19 -2.30 -0.76
N ALA A 76 -1.04 -2.15 -0.30
CA ALA A 76 -1.37 -2.28 1.11
C ALA A 76 -2.62 -3.14 1.22
N ASP A 77 -2.74 -3.83 2.33
CA ASP A 77 -3.89 -4.69 2.58
C ASP A 77 -4.22 -4.75 4.07
N GLY A 78 -5.41 -5.25 4.36
CA GLY A 78 -5.86 -5.43 5.72
C GLY A 78 -6.84 -6.58 5.81
N HIS A 79 -6.92 -7.14 6.99
CA HIS A 79 -7.82 -8.27 7.26
C HIS A 79 -8.41 -8.12 8.65
N ASP A 80 -9.73 -8.11 8.72
CA ASP A 80 -10.47 -8.13 9.98
C ASP A 80 -10.89 -9.57 10.26
N ARG A 81 -10.24 -10.17 11.24
CA ARG A 81 -10.50 -11.57 11.60
C ARG A 81 -11.88 -11.80 12.19
N GLN A 82 -12.47 -10.77 12.80
CA GLN A 82 -13.79 -10.89 13.41
C GLN A 82 -14.89 -10.98 12.36
N THR A 83 -14.77 -10.17 11.31
CA THR A 83 -15.78 -10.15 10.26
C THR A 83 -15.43 -11.05 9.09
N GLY A 84 -14.18 -11.49 8.98
CA GLY A 84 -13.69 -12.21 7.83
C GLY A 84 -13.49 -11.32 6.60
N ARG A 85 -13.64 -10.00 6.75
CA ARG A 85 -13.48 -9.08 5.63
C ARG A 85 -12.02 -8.70 5.46
N ALA A 86 -11.59 -8.69 4.22
CA ALA A 86 -10.25 -8.26 3.84
C ALA A 86 -10.34 -7.25 2.70
N TRP A 87 -9.31 -6.47 2.55
CA TRP A 87 -9.19 -5.52 1.45
C TRP A 87 -7.76 -5.47 0.97
N SER A 88 -7.60 -5.09 -0.30
CA SER A 88 -6.28 -4.81 -0.86
C SER A 88 -6.40 -3.61 -1.78
N VAL A 89 -5.34 -2.80 -1.82
CA VAL A 89 -5.24 -1.63 -2.69
C VAL A 89 -3.89 -1.67 -3.38
N VAL A 90 -3.89 -1.45 -4.69
CA VAL A 90 -2.66 -1.37 -5.48
C VAL A 90 -2.63 -0.03 -6.19
N VAL A 91 -1.52 0.68 -6.00
CA VAL A 91 -1.23 1.93 -6.71
C VAL A 91 -0.11 1.63 -7.68
N SER A 92 -0.37 1.83 -8.96
CA SER A 92 0.64 1.69 -10.01
C SER A 92 0.96 3.06 -10.57
N GLY A 93 2.21 3.38 -10.71
CA GLY A 93 2.62 4.69 -11.22
C GLY A 93 4.13 4.82 -11.28
N THR A 94 4.58 6.05 -11.37
CA THR A 94 6.02 6.35 -11.43
C THR A 94 6.44 7.02 -10.14
N ALA A 95 7.59 6.59 -9.61
CA ALA A 95 8.16 7.18 -8.40
C ALA A 95 9.01 8.38 -8.77
N HIS A 96 8.83 9.47 -8.04
CA HIS A 96 9.60 10.70 -8.23
C HIS A 96 10.12 11.19 -6.90
N GLU A 97 11.36 11.66 -6.88
CA GLU A 97 11.87 12.32 -5.68
C GLU A 97 11.23 13.70 -5.54
N ILE A 98 10.83 14.05 -4.33
CA ILE A 98 10.32 15.38 -4.01
C ILE A 98 11.52 16.28 -3.82
N GLN A 99 11.77 17.21 -4.74
CA GLN A 99 12.96 18.05 -4.75
C GLN A 99 12.66 19.54 -4.55
N GLN A 100 11.46 20.01 -4.90
CA GLN A 100 11.12 21.40 -4.74
C GLN A 100 10.99 21.75 -3.25
N LEU A 101 11.56 22.87 -2.84
CA LEU A 101 11.65 23.24 -1.43
C LEU A 101 10.30 23.24 -0.73
N HIS A 102 9.29 23.84 -1.35
CA HIS A 102 7.96 23.90 -0.72
C HIS A 102 7.34 22.51 -0.55
N GLU A 103 7.56 21.61 -1.49
CA GLU A 103 7.07 20.23 -1.39
C GLU A 103 7.83 19.46 -0.32
N VAL A 104 9.14 19.67 -0.20
CA VAL A 104 9.95 19.05 0.85
C VAL A 104 9.47 19.51 2.23
N LEU A 105 9.20 20.82 2.38
CA LEU A 105 8.71 21.36 3.66
C LEU A 105 7.36 20.77 4.03
N GLU A 106 6.45 20.60 3.06
CA GLU A 106 5.19 19.93 3.31
C GLU A 106 5.40 18.46 3.69
N ALA A 107 6.31 17.78 3.00
CA ALA A 107 6.58 16.36 3.25
C ALA A 107 7.16 16.13 4.65
N LEU A 108 7.95 17.06 5.17
CA LEU A 108 8.52 16.96 6.52
C LEU A 108 7.43 16.91 7.60
N GLU A 109 6.25 17.43 7.33
CA GLU A 109 5.13 17.42 8.27
C GLU A 109 4.32 16.12 8.20
N LEU A 110 4.56 15.29 7.19
CA LEU A 110 3.83 14.03 7.05
C LEU A 110 4.33 12.99 8.05
N PRO A 111 3.43 12.15 8.58
CA PRO A 111 3.83 11.10 9.52
C PRO A 111 4.46 9.91 8.80
N VAL A 112 5.56 10.14 8.12
CA VAL A 112 6.29 9.11 7.38
C VAL A 112 7.54 8.77 8.15
N PHE A 113 7.50 7.64 8.85
CA PHE A 113 8.63 7.17 9.63
C PHE A 113 9.38 6.12 8.82
N PRO A 114 10.73 6.17 8.80
CA PRO A 114 11.49 5.13 8.11
C PRO A 114 11.20 3.75 8.67
N TRP A 115 11.11 2.76 7.81
CA TRP A 115 10.94 1.37 8.24
C TRP A 115 12.15 0.91 9.05
N GLU A 116 13.34 1.25 8.56
CA GLU A 116 14.58 1.00 9.25
C GLU A 116 15.08 2.30 9.87
N GLY A 117 15.77 2.21 10.99
CA GLY A 117 16.37 3.36 11.64
C GLY A 117 17.46 4.01 10.78
N GLY A 118 17.86 5.20 11.20
CA GLY A 118 18.91 5.97 10.54
C GLY A 118 18.36 7.09 9.66
N PRO A 119 19.23 7.95 9.10
CA PRO A 119 18.81 9.09 8.31
C PRO A 119 18.21 8.64 6.98
N LYS A 120 17.02 9.18 6.67
CA LYS A 120 16.31 8.94 5.41
C LYS A 120 15.95 10.30 4.82
N PRO A 121 16.92 11.00 4.22
CA PRO A 121 16.72 12.39 3.82
C PRO A 121 15.85 12.59 2.57
N HIS A 122 15.60 11.55 1.80
CA HIS A 122 14.88 11.67 0.53
C HIS A 122 13.43 11.29 0.70
N PHE A 123 12.55 12.16 0.25
CA PHE A 123 11.12 11.87 0.13
C PHE A 123 10.82 11.50 -1.31
N VAL A 124 10.09 10.43 -1.49
CA VAL A 124 9.69 9.93 -2.80
C VAL A 124 8.17 9.85 -2.83
N ARG A 125 7.56 10.34 -3.91
CA ARG A 125 6.13 10.18 -4.12
C ARG A 125 5.90 9.27 -5.30
N ILE A 126 4.81 8.52 -5.24
CA ILE A 126 4.34 7.74 -6.37
C ILE A 126 3.17 8.50 -6.97
N ASP A 127 3.35 8.99 -8.20
CA ASP A 127 2.27 9.61 -8.96
C ASP A 127 1.46 8.50 -9.61
N PRO A 128 0.19 8.32 -9.23
CA PRO A 128 -0.54 7.15 -9.67
C PRO A 128 -1.01 7.28 -11.11
N ASP A 129 -0.81 6.24 -11.89
CA ASP A 129 -1.49 6.04 -13.16
C ASP A 129 -2.82 5.35 -12.91
N THR A 130 -2.82 4.37 -12.02
CA THR A 130 -4.03 3.64 -11.61
C THR A 130 -4.01 3.39 -10.12
N ILE A 131 -5.20 3.45 -9.52
CA ILE A 131 -5.43 3.03 -8.15
C ILE A 131 -6.59 2.06 -8.20
N THR A 132 -6.34 0.82 -7.78
CA THR A 132 -7.35 -0.23 -7.76
C THR A 132 -7.44 -0.82 -6.37
N GLY A 133 -8.63 -1.26 -6.00
CA GLY A 133 -8.81 -1.90 -4.72
C GLY A 133 -9.99 -2.85 -4.74
N ARG A 134 -9.95 -3.80 -3.85
CA ARG A 134 -11.01 -4.78 -3.68
C ARG A 134 -11.25 -5.06 -2.21
N ARG A 135 -12.51 -5.32 -1.90
CA ARG A 135 -12.92 -5.80 -0.60
C ARG A 135 -13.61 -7.15 -0.80
N PHE A 136 -13.28 -8.09 0.04
CA PHE A 136 -13.79 -9.45 -0.12
C PHE A 136 -13.87 -10.15 1.23
N THR A 137 -14.65 -11.24 1.27
CA THR A 137 -14.71 -12.09 2.44
C THR A 137 -13.71 -13.22 2.26
N VAL A 138 -12.94 -13.50 3.29
CA VAL A 138 -11.99 -14.62 3.27
C VAL A 138 -12.76 -15.89 3.55
N HIS A 139 -12.82 -16.76 2.54
CA HIS A 139 -13.49 -18.05 2.62
C HIS A 139 -12.49 -19.17 2.88
N GLY A 140 -12.99 -20.26 3.44
CA GLY A 140 -12.19 -21.47 3.61
C GLY A 140 -11.13 -21.37 4.68
N GLY A 141 -11.13 -20.28 5.44
CA GLY A 141 -10.27 -20.20 6.60
C GLY A 141 -10.76 -21.19 7.64
N HIS A 142 -9.94 -22.17 7.97
CA HIS A 142 -10.27 -23.03 9.09
C HIS A 142 -10.08 -22.23 10.36
N PRO A 143 -11.02 -22.35 11.31
CA PRO A 143 -10.79 -21.74 12.60
C PRO A 143 -9.47 -22.26 13.15
N VAL A 144 -8.65 -21.35 13.62
CA VAL A 144 -7.40 -21.77 14.27
C VAL A 144 -7.78 -22.67 15.45
N PRO A 145 -7.24 -23.89 15.52
CA PRO A 145 -7.53 -24.75 16.65
C PRO A 145 -7.23 -24.03 17.96
N THR A 146 -8.19 -24.05 18.87
CA THR A 146 -8.01 -23.44 20.17
C THR A 146 -7.33 -24.40 21.12
N GLY A 147 -6.46 -23.84 21.93
CA GLY A 147 -5.80 -24.64 22.97
C GLY A 147 -4.92 -25.71 22.37
N GLY A 148 -3.97 -26.14 22.98
CA GLY A 148 -3.08 -27.28 22.80
C GLY A 148 -3.10 -28.08 21.51
N GLN A 149 -3.52 -27.54 20.47
CA GLN A 149 -3.67 -28.21 19.17
C GLN A 149 -2.37 -28.23 18.40
N GLN A 150 -1.33 -28.68 18.94
CA GLN A 150 -0.02 -28.62 18.26
C GLN A 150 0.51 -30.00 17.97
#